data_d9c4447a490fad12e3d30b7260ece472
#
_entry.id   d9c4447a490fad12e3d30b7260ece472
#
_cell.length_a   1.000
_cell.length_b   1.000
_cell.length_c   1.000
_cell.angle_alpha   90.00
_cell.angle_beta   90.00
_cell.angle_gamma   90.00
#
_symmetry.space_group_name_H-M   'P 1'
#
loop_
_entity.id
_entity.type
_entity.pdbx_description
1 polymer ?
#
loop_
_entity_poly.entity_id
_entity_poly.type
_entity_poly.pdbx_seq_one_letter_code
_entity_poly.pdbx_strand_id
1 'polypeptide(L)' 'MILLVFDAAAAEETIIQQETISFEKCLKVIMTSQDKLSVAPEITDASDQKRIAVFTLVDGTLTIRCDGEEGKVTVSTNTN' A
#
# COMPACT_ATOMS: atom_id res chain seq x y z
N MET A 1 8.64 27.33 -14.76
CA MET A 1 8.63 26.84 -14.32
C MET A 1 8.75 26.11 -13.60
N ILE A 2 8.86 25.86 -13.23
CA ILE A 2 8.95 25.26 -12.59
C ILE A 2 8.97 24.39 -11.90
N LEU A 3 8.92 24.10 -11.74
CA LEU A 3 8.90 23.36 -11.11
C LEU A 3 9.09 22.47 -10.56
N LEU A 4 9.21 22.21 -10.56
CA LEU A 4 9.34 21.41 -10.11
C LEU A 4 9.73 20.73 -9.43
N VAL A 5 9.90 20.67 -9.21
CA VAL A 5 10.28 20.09 -8.59
C VAL A 5 10.34 19.56 -7.77
N PHE A 6 10.13 19.55 -7.50
CA PHE A 6 10.18 19.01 -6.59
C PHE A 6 10.07 18.04 -6.09
N ASP A 7 9.68 17.94 -6.18
CA ASP A 7 9.49 16.96 -5.64
C ASP A 7 10.32 16.14 -5.29
N ALA A 8 10.67 16.40 -5.50
CA ALA A 8 11.30 15.70 -5.25
C ALA A 8 11.86 14.97 -4.45
N ALA A 9 12.46 15.01 -4.31
CA ALA A 9 13.20 14.39 -3.63
C ALA A 9 12.72 13.49 -2.74
N ALA A 10 11.96 13.72 -2.15
CA ALA A 10 11.49 12.88 -1.16
C ALA A 10 11.26 11.50 -1.64
N ALA A 11 10.96 10.63 -0.79
CA ALA A 11 10.62 9.28 -1.13
C ALA A 11 9.49 9.30 -2.16
N GLU A 12 9.66 8.53 -3.19
CA GLU A 12 8.68 8.45 -4.27
C GLU A 12 7.81 7.24 -4.08
N GLU A 13 6.52 7.44 -4.18
CA GLU A 13 5.58 6.33 -4.14
C GLU A 13 5.36 5.85 -5.57
N THR A 14 5.58 4.56 -5.78
CA THR A 14 5.35 3.93 -7.08
C THR A 14 4.23 2.91 -6.94
N ILE A 15 3.19 3.06 -7.73
CA ILE A 15 2.11 2.09 -7.74
C ILE A 15 2.53 0.93 -8.61
N ILE A 16 2.63 -0.26 -8.02
CA ILE A 16 3.09 -1.45 -8.73
C ILE A 16 1.95 -2.38 -9.09
N GLN A 17 0.77 -2.19 -8.50
CA GLN A 17 -0.37 -3.03 -8.81
C GLN A 17 -1.64 -2.31 -8.40
N GLN A 18 -2.67 -2.42 -9.24
CA GLN A 18 -3.97 -1.87 -8.94
C GLN A 18 -4.99 -2.73 -9.64
N GLU A 19 -5.94 -3.31 -8.88
CA GLU A 19 -6.89 -4.25 -9.41
C GLU A 19 -8.25 -4.06 -8.77
N THR A 20 -9.29 -4.47 -9.50
CA THR A 20 -10.63 -4.55 -8.95
C THR A 20 -10.74 -5.85 -8.17
N ILE A 21 -11.12 -5.76 -6.90
CA ILE A 21 -11.15 -6.91 -6.02
C ILE A 21 -12.09 -6.60 -4.86
N SER A 22 -12.77 -7.60 -4.32
CA SER A 22 -13.63 -7.37 -3.16
C SER A 22 -12.79 -7.04 -1.93
N PHE A 23 -13.40 -6.32 -0.99
CA PHE A 23 -12.71 -5.95 0.24
C PHE A 23 -12.20 -7.18 0.97
N GLU A 24 -13.03 -8.22 1.05
CA GLU A 24 -12.69 -9.44 1.73
C GLU A 24 -11.45 -10.10 1.11
N LYS A 25 -11.40 -10.16 -0.21
CA LYS A 25 -10.24 -10.74 -0.89
C LYS A 25 -9.03 -9.84 -0.72
N CYS A 26 -9.23 -8.53 -0.67
CA CYS A 26 -8.14 -7.61 -0.46
C CYS A 26 -7.50 -7.82 0.92
N LEU A 27 -8.30 -8.10 1.95
CA LEU A 27 -7.75 -8.40 3.26
C LEU A 27 -6.88 -9.65 3.22
N LYS A 28 -7.24 -10.62 2.39
CA LYS A 28 -6.42 -11.82 2.22
C LYS A 28 -5.10 -11.51 1.54
N VAL A 29 -5.09 -10.53 0.65
CA VAL A 29 -3.84 -10.10 0.02
C VAL A 29 -2.88 -9.57 1.08
N ILE A 30 -3.40 -8.80 2.04
CA ILE A 30 -2.56 -8.28 3.12
C ILE A 30 -2.00 -9.45 3.94
N MET A 31 -2.84 -10.43 4.27
CA MET A 31 -2.40 -11.58 5.06
C MET A 31 -1.34 -12.40 4.32
N THR A 32 -1.55 -12.63 3.04
CA THR A 32 -0.59 -13.37 2.22
C THR A 32 0.74 -12.62 2.15
N SER A 33 0.68 -11.31 2.01
CA SER A 33 1.89 -10.49 1.95
C SER A 33 2.64 -10.55 3.27
N GLN A 34 1.92 -10.53 4.39
CA GLN A 34 2.54 -10.64 5.70
C GLN A 34 3.30 -11.97 5.83
N ASP A 35 2.70 -13.06 5.36
CA ASP A 35 3.36 -14.36 5.40
C ASP A 35 4.60 -14.38 4.52
N LYS A 36 4.50 -13.82 3.32
CA LYS A 36 5.62 -13.86 2.38
C LYS A 36 6.77 -12.98 2.81
N LEU A 37 6.47 -11.83 3.37
CA LEU A 37 7.49 -10.88 3.79
C LEU A 37 8.04 -11.20 5.17
N SER A 38 7.34 -12.02 5.94
CA SER A 38 7.68 -12.34 7.33
C SER A 38 7.78 -11.08 8.19
N VAL A 39 6.93 -10.08 7.88
CA VAL A 39 6.92 -8.80 8.57
C VAL A 39 5.46 -8.44 8.85
N ALA A 40 5.17 -8.04 10.07
CA ALA A 40 3.83 -7.58 10.41
C ALA A 40 3.67 -6.14 9.95
N PRO A 41 2.55 -5.81 9.30
CA PRO A 41 2.34 -4.45 8.83
C PRO A 41 1.80 -3.56 9.94
N GLU A 42 1.97 -2.27 9.76
CA GLU A 42 1.28 -1.29 10.57
C GLU A 42 -0.04 -0.95 9.87
N ILE A 43 -1.15 -1.06 10.59
CA ILE A 43 -2.45 -0.74 10.02
C ILE A 43 -2.74 0.73 10.34
N THR A 44 -2.73 1.56 9.31
CA THR A 44 -2.93 3.01 9.49
C THR A 44 -4.37 3.43 9.28
N ASP A 45 -5.19 2.57 8.67
CA ASP A 45 -6.63 2.81 8.53
C ASP A 45 -7.32 1.46 8.59
N ALA A 46 -8.30 1.33 9.47
CA ALA A 46 -9.00 0.06 9.68
C ALA A 46 -10.49 0.33 9.88
N SER A 47 -11.11 1.01 8.91
CA SER A 47 -12.54 1.26 8.96
C SER A 47 -13.30 0.13 8.28
N ASP A 48 -14.62 0.24 8.22
CA ASP A 48 -15.48 -0.80 7.67
C ASP A 48 -15.20 -1.06 6.19
N GLN A 49 -14.81 -0.03 5.46
CA GLN A 49 -14.64 -0.12 4.01
C GLN A 49 -13.22 0.18 3.56
N LYS A 50 -12.29 0.37 4.51
CA LYS A 50 -10.91 0.69 4.16
C LYS A 50 -9.95 -0.03 5.08
N ARG A 51 -8.87 -0.51 4.52
CA ARG A 51 -7.77 -1.08 5.27
C ARG A 51 -6.48 -0.66 4.59
N ILE A 52 -5.60 -0.02 5.33
CA ILE A 52 -4.29 0.37 4.81
C ILE A 52 -3.24 -0.30 5.66
N ALA A 53 -2.42 -1.12 5.03
CA ALA A 53 -1.35 -1.85 5.70
C ALA A 53 -0.02 -1.38 5.14
N VAL A 54 0.88 -0.96 6.02
CA VAL A 54 2.21 -0.47 5.64
C VAL A 54 3.25 -1.45 6.18
N PHE A 55 4.00 -2.05 5.27
CA PHE A 55 5.09 -2.96 5.62
C PHE A 55 6.40 -2.22 5.51
N THR A 56 7.15 -2.16 6.60
CA THR A 56 8.47 -1.52 6.59
C THR A 56 9.52 -2.55 6.22
N LEU A 57 10.24 -2.28 5.15
CA LEU A 57 11.26 -3.17 4.64
C LEU A 57 12.63 -2.50 4.75
N VAL A 58 13.67 -3.24 4.40
CA VAL A 58 15.04 -2.75 4.56
C VAL A 58 15.28 -1.47 3.75
N ASP A 59 14.75 -1.41 2.53
CA ASP A 59 15.03 -0.31 1.62
C ASP A 59 13.81 0.55 1.32
N GLY A 60 12.76 0.46 2.15
CA GLY A 60 11.59 1.29 1.93
C GLY A 60 10.36 0.70 2.57
N THR A 61 9.21 1.06 2.04
CA THR A 61 7.94 0.56 2.54
C THR A 61 7.08 0.02 1.39
N LEU A 62 6.26 -0.95 1.72
CA LEU A 62 5.24 -1.47 0.82
C LEU A 62 3.89 -1.16 1.45
N THR A 63 3.01 -0.51 0.71
CA THR A 63 1.70 -0.14 1.22
C THR A 63 0.62 -0.84 0.40
N ILE A 64 -0.29 -1.50 1.09
CA ILE A 64 -1.44 -2.13 0.46
C ILE A 64 -2.68 -1.40 0.94
N ARG A 65 -3.41 -0.81 0.00
CA ARG A 65 -4.65 -0.09 0.31
C ARG A 65 -5.81 -0.87 -0.23
N CYS A 66 -6.73 -1.22 0.67
CA CYS A 66 -7.96 -1.91 0.31
C CYS A 66 -9.10 -0.91 0.42
N ASP A 67 -9.81 -0.70 -0.67
CA ASP A 67 -10.95 0.21 -0.71
C ASP A 67 -12.20 -0.60 -1.04
N GLY A 68 -13.04 -0.80 -0.04
CA GLY A 68 -14.26 -1.59 -0.21
C GLY A 68 -15.36 -0.84 -0.93
N GLU A 69 -15.33 0.49 -0.88
CA GLU A 69 -16.34 1.28 -1.57
C GLU A 69 -16.14 1.25 -3.07
N GLU A 70 -14.88 1.32 -3.50
CA GLU A 70 -14.54 1.26 -4.91
C GLU A 70 -14.29 -0.16 -5.38
N GLY A 71 -14.12 -1.08 -4.44
CA GLY A 71 -13.87 -2.46 -4.78
C GLY A 71 -12.52 -2.65 -5.46
N LYS A 72 -11.47 -2.09 -4.88
CA LYS A 72 -10.14 -2.21 -5.50
C LYS A 72 -9.04 -2.28 -4.47
N VAL A 73 -7.90 -2.80 -4.92
CA VAL A 73 -6.67 -2.83 -4.15
C VAL A 73 -5.61 -2.02 -4.88
N THR A 74 -4.84 -1.26 -4.13
CA THR A 74 -3.69 -0.54 -4.67
C THR A 74 -2.47 -0.94 -3.86
N VAL A 75 -1.43 -1.41 -4.55
CA VAL A 75 -0.17 -1.76 -3.93
C VAL A 75 0.88 -0.80 -4.43
N SER A 76 1.57 -0.15 -3.50
CA SER A 76 2.57 0.84 -3.85
C SER A 76 3.81 0.67 -2.99
N THR A 77 4.92 1.18 -3.48
CA THR A 77 6.19 1.15 -2.76
C THR A 77 6.74 2.54 -2.63
N ASN A 78 7.44 2.78 -1.52
CA ASN A 78 8.20 4.01 -1.28
C ASN A 78 9.62 3.60 -1.01
N THR A 79 10.55 4.25 -1.71
CA THR A 79 11.98 3.99 -1.53
C THR A 79 12.57 5.05 -0.60
N ASN A 80 13.35 4.64 0.34
CA ASN A 80 14.01 5.57 1.24
C ASN A 80 15.17 6.28 0.55
#